data_ef87131c7cd0d64aa59cf9cb2ab86673
#
_entry.id   ef87131c7cd0d64aa59cf9cb2ab86673
#
_cell.length_a   1.000
_cell.length_b   1.000
_cell.length_c   1.000
_cell.angle_alpha   90.00
_cell.angle_beta   90.00
_cell.angle_gamma   90.00
#
_symmetry.space_group_name_H-M   'P 1'
#
loop_
_entity.id
_entity.type
_entity.pdbx_description
1 polymer ?
#
loop_
_entity_poly.entity_id
_entity_poly.type
_entity_poly.pdbx_seq_one_letter_code
_entity_poly.pdbx_strand_id
1 'polypeptide(L)'
;AEGAAKDMIVVVPFVFTSATMNDATGFADAGSNQGYDNFVDDIVDSLMPHIESKYSVATGRENTAVTGFSMGGRESLQIGMKHGDKFGYVGAICPAPGASGAWKWSSEDETPYLVMITGGTQDDVVGLNTPEGYHNNFNKNGVPHVWHVVQNGHHGDDSIHSHIYCFVRGVFQATE
;
A
#
# COMPACT_ATOMS: atom_id res chain seq x y z
N ALA A 1 15.69 -20.55 0.22
CA ALA A 1 14.42 -19.90 0.56
C ALA A 1 13.69 -20.80 1.55
N GLU A 2 13.16 -20.22 2.62
CA GLU A 2 12.49 -20.96 3.71
C GLU A 2 11.04 -21.38 3.35
N GLY A 3 10.58 -21.12 2.11
CA GLY A 3 9.20 -21.41 1.68
C GLY A 3 8.13 -20.55 2.41
N ALA A 4 8.56 -19.48 3.06
CA ALA A 4 7.67 -18.64 3.87
C ALA A 4 6.87 -17.60 3.07
N ALA A 5 7.21 -17.41 1.81
CA ALA A 5 6.51 -16.53 0.87
C ALA A 5 6.19 -17.29 -0.40
N LYS A 6 5.09 -16.94 -1.05
CA LYS A 6 4.72 -17.48 -2.37
C LYS A 6 5.58 -16.82 -3.46
N ASP A 7 5.80 -17.54 -4.55
CA ASP A 7 6.45 -16.98 -5.74
C ASP A 7 5.59 -15.85 -6.32
N MET A 8 6.22 -14.73 -6.69
CA MET A 8 5.50 -13.55 -7.18
C MET A 8 6.34 -12.76 -8.20
N ILE A 9 5.65 -12.05 -9.06
CA ILE A 9 6.22 -11.00 -9.90
C ILE A 9 6.09 -9.68 -9.14
N VAL A 10 7.20 -8.98 -8.96
CA VAL A 10 7.22 -7.66 -8.31
C VAL A 10 7.37 -6.58 -9.38
N VAL A 11 6.43 -5.65 -9.41
CA VAL A 11 6.45 -4.49 -10.30
C VAL A 11 6.72 -3.26 -9.46
N VAL A 12 7.74 -2.48 -9.81
CA VAL A 12 8.11 -1.23 -9.13
C VAL A 12 7.89 -0.07 -10.11
N PRO A 13 6.71 0.55 -10.12
CA PRO A 13 6.39 1.63 -11.04
C PRO A 13 6.91 2.97 -10.53
N PHE A 14 6.96 3.94 -11.43
CA PHE A 14 7.05 5.34 -11.06
C PHE A 14 5.65 5.82 -10.61
N VAL A 15 5.50 6.14 -9.34
CA VAL A 15 4.21 6.42 -8.68
C VAL A 15 3.85 7.90 -8.82
N PHE A 16 3.76 8.40 -10.05
CA PHE A 16 3.40 9.80 -10.32
C PHE A 16 2.83 9.93 -11.74
N THR A 17 1.57 10.34 -11.84
CA THR A 17 0.86 10.51 -13.10
C THR A 17 0.38 11.94 -13.26
N SER A 18 0.95 12.66 -14.23
CA SER A 18 0.58 14.05 -14.52
C SER A 18 0.73 14.35 -16.01
N ALA A 19 -0.23 15.08 -16.55
CA ALA A 19 -0.18 15.57 -17.93
C ALA A 19 0.71 16.83 -18.09
N THR A 20 1.08 17.49 -17.00
CA THR A 20 1.74 18.81 -17.01
C THR A 20 3.06 18.85 -16.25
N MET A 21 3.36 17.84 -15.45
CA MET A 21 4.57 17.74 -14.63
C MET A 21 5.25 16.40 -14.90
N ASN A 22 6.57 16.41 -14.99
CA ASN A 22 7.35 15.18 -15.20
C ASN A 22 7.74 14.50 -13.88
N ASP A 23 7.69 15.24 -12.76
CA ASP A 23 8.06 14.74 -11.43
C ASP A 23 7.44 15.64 -10.34
N ALA A 24 7.40 15.12 -9.12
CA ALA A 24 6.98 15.86 -7.95
C ALA A 24 8.01 16.95 -7.58
N THR A 25 7.52 18.12 -7.21
CA THR A 25 8.35 19.25 -6.80
C THR A 25 8.46 19.39 -5.27
N GLY A 26 7.62 18.67 -4.52
CA GLY A 26 7.67 18.65 -3.05
C GLY A 26 6.43 17.99 -2.43
N PHE A 27 6.56 17.53 -1.19
CA PHE A 27 5.49 16.82 -0.47
C PHE A 27 4.27 17.69 -0.11
N ALA A 28 4.45 19.00 -0.01
CA ALA A 28 3.39 19.94 0.34
C ALA A 28 2.79 20.65 -0.88
N ASP A 29 3.29 20.38 -2.07
CA ASP A 29 2.81 20.98 -3.29
C ASP A 29 1.53 20.29 -3.80
N ALA A 30 0.50 21.11 -4.06
CA ALA A 30 -0.80 20.58 -4.49
C ALA A 30 -0.75 19.84 -5.83
N GLY A 31 0.09 20.30 -6.78
CA GLY A 31 0.29 19.64 -8.07
C GLY A 31 0.97 18.29 -7.92
N SER A 32 1.95 18.20 -7.02
CA SER A 32 2.63 16.94 -6.68
C SER A 32 1.68 15.94 -6.04
N ASN A 33 0.85 16.37 -5.08
CA ASN A 33 -0.15 15.52 -4.47
C ASN A 33 -1.17 15.02 -5.48
N GLN A 34 -1.64 15.88 -6.40
CA GLN A 34 -2.54 15.46 -7.48
C GLN A 34 -1.90 14.42 -8.40
N GLY A 35 -0.60 14.55 -8.69
CA GLY A 35 0.13 13.57 -9.51
C GLY A 35 0.22 12.20 -8.84
N TYR A 36 0.39 12.14 -7.53
CA TYR A 36 0.31 10.89 -6.77
C TYR A 36 -1.11 10.34 -6.74
N ASP A 37 -2.11 11.18 -6.44
CA ASP A 37 -3.52 10.76 -6.40
C ASP A 37 -4.02 10.24 -7.77
N ASN A 38 -3.54 10.78 -8.88
CA ASN A 38 -3.86 10.28 -10.23
C ASN A 38 -3.36 8.85 -10.45
N PHE A 39 -2.25 8.46 -9.83
CA PHE A 39 -1.71 7.10 -9.94
C PHE A 39 -2.65 6.05 -9.36
N VAL A 40 -3.51 6.42 -8.43
CA VAL A 40 -4.51 5.51 -7.82
C VAL A 40 -5.40 4.85 -8.88
N ASP A 41 -5.76 5.58 -9.93
CA ASP A 41 -6.54 5.04 -11.04
C ASP A 41 -5.63 4.49 -12.16
N ASP A 42 -4.53 5.16 -12.46
CA ASP A 42 -3.61 4.77 -13.52
C ASP A 42 -3.03 3.36 -13.32
N ILE A 43 -2.85 2.93 -12.09
CA ILE A 43 -2.41 1.56 -11.79
C ILE A 43 -3.38 0.51 -12.33
N VAL A 44 -4.69 0.76 -12.25
CA VAL A 44 -5.75 -0.17 -12.70
C VAL A 44 -6.04 0.02 -14.18
N ASP A 45 -6.08 1.26 -14.65
CA ASP A 45 -6.50 1.58 -16.01
C ASP A 45 -5.38 1.35 -17.04
N SER A 46 -4.12 1.46 -16.62
CA SER A 46 -2.97 1.40 -17.54
C SER A 46 -1.94 0.35 -17.14
N LEU A 47 -1.42 0.38 -15.92
CA LEU A 47 -0.30 -0.47 -15.52
C LEU A 47 -0.67 -1.95 -15.46
N MET A 48 -1.74 -2.30 -14.76
CA MET A 48 -2.16 -3.71 -14.64
C MET A 48 -2.44 -4.33 -16.01
N PRO A 49 -3.25 -3.74 -16.90
CA PRO A 49 -3.48 -4.29 -18.24
C PRO A 49 -2.18 -4.42 -19.06
N HIS A 50 -1.25 -3.48 -18.91
CA HIS A 50 0.05 -3.58 -19.57
C HIS A 50 0.86 -4.79 -19.09
N ILE A 51 0.96 -5.00 -17.77
CA ILE A 51 1.69 -6.13 -17.19
C ILE A 51 1.02 -7.46 -17.59
N GLU A 52 -0.29 -7.56 -17.49
CA GLU A 52 -1.06 -8.75 -17.88
C GLU A 52 -0.90 -9.09 -19.37
N SER A 53 -0.75 -8.09 -20.23
CA SER A 53 -0.51 -8.29 -21.67
C SER A 53 0.91 -8.77 -21.99
N LYS A 54 1.87 -8.58 -21.11
CA LYS A 54 3.30 -8.87 -21.33
C LYS A 54 3.80 -10.13 -20.62
N TYR A 55 3.19 -10.46 -19.49
CA TYR A 55 3.66 -11.54 -18.62
C TYR A 55 2.52 -12.51 -18.30
N SER A 56 2.87 -13.76 -18.12
CA SER A 56 1.92 -14.78 -17.66
C SER A 56 1.75 -14.63 -16.15
N VAL A 57 0.78 -13.82 -15.75
CA VAL A 57 0.46 -13.55 -14.34
C VAL A 57 -0.83 -14.26 -13.93
N ALA A 58 -0.92 -14.67 -12.67
CA ALA A 58 -2.20 -15.04 -12.08
C ALA A 58 -3.02 -13.77 -11.86
N THR A 59 -4.24 -13.73 -12.38
CA THR A 59 -5.16 -12.60 -12.24
C THR A 59 -6.12 -12.83 -11.08
N GLY A 60 -6.87 -11.78 -10.73
CA GLY A 60 -7.82 -11.78 -9.63
C GLY A 60 -7.23 -11.18 -8.36
N ARG A 61 -8.12 -10.67 -7.49
CA ARG A 61 -7.72 -9.98 -6.26
C ARG A 61 -6.95 -10.87 -5.28
N GLU A 62 -7.23 -12.17 -5.29
CA GLU A 62 -6.53 -13.18 -4.49
C GLU A 62 -5.05 -13.38 -4.90
N ASN A 63 -4.69 -12.93 -6.10
CA ASN A 63 -3.34 -12.99 -6.66
C ASN A 63 -2.69 -11.62 -6.82
N THR A 64 -3.34 -10.56 -6.34
CA THR A 64 -2.89 -9.18 -6.55
C THR A 64 -2.70 -8.45 -5.21
N ALA A 65 -1.50 -7.91 -5.03
CA ALA A 65 -1.13 -7.15 -3.84
C ALA A 65 -0.61 -5.77 -4.23
N VAL A 66 -0.86 -4.77 -3.38
CA VAL A 66 -0.23 -3.46 -3.46
C VAL A 66 0.46 -3.14 -2.14
N THR A 67 1.69 -2.65 -2.23
CA THR A 67 2.41 -2.17 -1.06
C THR A 67 3.35 -1.05 -1.47
N GLY A 68 3.63 -0.17 -0.53
CA GLY A 68 4.57 0.92 -0.76
C GLY A 68 5.06 1.52 0.54
N PHE A 69 6.15 2.26 0.42
CA PHE A 69 6.82 2.94 1.52
C PHE A 69 6.55 4.45 1.46
N SER A 70 6.36 5.10 2.61
CA SER A 70 6.19 6.55 2.72
C SER A 70 5.02 7.04 1.86
N MET A 71 5.25 7.84 0.83
CA MET A 71 4.23 8.24 -0.14
C MET A 71 3.59 7.03 -0.82
N GLY A 72 4.37 6.03 -1.22
CA GLY A 72 3.83 4.78 -1.76
C GLY A 72 2.95 4.01 -0.76
N GLY A 73 3.21 4.12 0.53
CA GLY A 73 2.34 3.57 1.58
C GLY A 73 0.99 4.29 1.68
N ARG A 74 0.99 5.62 1.54
CA ARG A 74 -0.22 6.42 1.41
C ARG A 74 -1.04 5.99 0.19
N GLU A 75 -0.38 5.89 -0.99
CA GLU A 75 -1.05 5.48 -2.22
C GLU A 75 -1.59 4.04 -2.13
N SER A 76 -0.84 3.13 -1.51
CA SER A 76 -1.31 1.75 -1.31
C SER A 76 -2.61 1.69 -0.51
N LEU A 77 -2.78 2.53 0.52
CA LEU A 77 -4.04 2.65 1.25
C LEU A 77 -5.16 3.19 0.35
N GLN A 78 -4.91 4.24 -0.43
CA GLN A 78 -5.91 4.83 -1.32
C GLN A 78 -6.32 3.87 -2.43
N ILE A 79 -5.34 3.17 -3.06
CA ILE A 79 -5.59 2.13 -4.05
C ILE A 79 -6.43 1.00 -3.45
N GLY A 80 -6.03 0.47 -2.30
CA GLY A 80 -6.76 -0.61 -1.65
C GLY A 80 -8.17 -0.23 -1.23
N MET A 81 -8.39 1.00 -0.75
CA MET A 81 -9.73 1.48 -0.39
C MET A 81 -10.63 1.71 -1.62
N LYS A 82 -10.06 2.13 -2.74
CA LYS A 82 -10.82 2.44 -3.96
C LYS A 82 -11.02 1.22 -4.85
N HIS A 83 -10.03 0.35 -4.94
CA HIS A 83 -9.98 -0.79 -5.85
C HIS A 83 -9.85 -2.13 -5.11
N GLY A 84 -10.59 -2.30 -4.01
CA GLY A 84 -10.60 -3.54 -3.23
C GLY A 84 -11.08 -4.77 -4.03
N ASP A 85 -11.81 -4.54 -5.11
CA ASP A 85 -12.20 -5.56 -6.09
C ASP A 85 -11.00 -6.07 -6.93
N LYS A 86 -9.88 -5.34 -6.95
CA LYS A 86 -8.64 -5.70 -7.68
C LYS A 86 -7.51 -6.14 -6.76
N PHE A 87 -7.42 -5.60 -5.55
CA PHE A 87 -6.30 -5.82 -4.63
C PHE A 87 -6.77 -6.54 -3.37
N GLY A 88 -6.42 -7.81 -3.24
CA GLY A 88 -6.72 -8.59 -2.04
C GLY A 88 -5.75 -8.39 -0.88
N TYR A 89 -4.63 -7.71 -1.10
CA TYR A 89 -3.59 -7.50 -0.08
C TYR A 89 -3.05 -6.08 -0.18
N VAL A 90 -3.11 -5.35 0.93
CA VAL A 90 -2.73 -3.94 1.02
C VAL A 90 -1.70 -3.74 2.12
N GLY A 91 -0.53 -3.24 1.77
CA GLY A 91 0.56 -2.95 2.72
C GLY A 91 0.94 -1.47 2.71
N ALA A 92 0.78 -0.79 3.83
CA ALA A 92 1.20 0.61 3.99
C ALA A 92 2.41 0.68 4.93
N ILE A 93 3.59 0.84 4.36
CA ILE A 93 4.84 0.87 5.11
C ILE A 93 5.20 2.31 5.43
N CYS A 94 5.20 2.67 6.72
CA CYS A 94 5.45 4.02 7.21
C CYS A 94 4.74 5.08 6.36
N PRO A 95 3.41 4.96 6.15
CA PRO A 95 2.69 5.75 5.15
C PRO A 95 2.74 7.24 5.45
N ALA A 96 2.92 8.04 4.39
CA ALA A 96 2.85 9.50 4.46
C ALA A 96 1.44 9.99 4.87
N PRO A 97 1.32 11.21 5.41
CA PRO A 97 0.02 11.80 5.73
C PRO A 97 -0.80 12.11 4.46
N GLY A 98 -2.12 12.27 4.65
CA GLY A 98 -3.04 12.71 3.59
C GLY A 98 -3.83 11.58 2.91
N ALA A 99 -3.66 10.31 3.29
CA ALA A 99 -4.58 9.28 2.84
C ALA A 99 -5.98 9.58 3.35
N SER A 100 -6.96 9.47 2.46
CA SER A 100 -8.37 9.73 2.74
C SER A 100 -9.25 8.61 2.19
N GLY A 101 -10.43 8.45 2.77
CA GLY A 101 -11.37 7.42 2.34
C GLY A 101 -12.37 7.07 3.43
N ALA A 102 -13.20 6.09 3.15
CA ALA A 102 -14.21 5.62 4.10
C ALA A 102 -13.64 4.76 5.24
N TRP A 103 -12.40 4.30 5.13
CA TRP A 103 -11.70 3.40 6.06
C TRP A 103 -12.48 2.10 6.33
N LYS A 104 -13.24 1.68 5.35
CA LYS A 104 -13.99 0.43 5.30
C LYS A 104 -14.42 0.15 3.87
N TRP A 105 -14.76 -1.08 3.58
CA TRP A 105 -15.31 -1.50 2.29
C TRP A 105 -16.81 -1.74 2.40
N SER A 106 -17.51 -1.67 1.27
CA SER A 106 -18.96 -1.79 1.22
C SER A 106 -19.45 -3.24 1.28
N SER A 107 -18.59 -4.17 0.90
CA SER A 107 -18.89 -5.61 0.88
C SER A 107 -17.67 -6.45 1.28
N GLU A 108 -17.89 -7.72 1.58
CA GLU A 108 -16.82 -8.68 1.82
C GLU A 108 -15.97 -8.92 0.57
N ASP A 109 -16.60 -8.88 -0.62
CA ASP A 109 -15.91 -9.08 -1.90
C ASP A 109 -14.93 -7.95 -2.23
N GLU A 110 -15.09 -6.79 -1.63
CA GLU A 110 -14.18 -5.65 -1.77
C GLU A 110 -13.17 -5.54 -0.62
N THR A 111 -13.46 -6.19 0.52
CA THR A 111 -12.59 -6.13 1.70
C THR A 111 -11.32 -6.94 1.46
N PRO A 112 -10.11 -6.35 1.50
CA PRO A 112 -8.88 -7.10 1.33
C PRO A 112 -8.72 -8.25 2.34
N TYR A 113 -8.11 -9.35 1.92
CA TYR A 113 -7.75 -10.48 2.79
C TYR A 113 -6.71 -10.08 3.83
N LEU A 114 -5.85 -9.11 3.48
CA LEU A 114 -4.86 -8.54 4.38
C LEU A 114 -4.78 -7.03 4.17
N VAL A 115 -4.91 -6.29 5.27
CA VAL A 115 -4.47 -4.90 5.36
C VAL A 115 -3.38 -4.84 6.41
N MET A 116 -2.22 -4.30 6.08
CA MET A 116 -1.12 -4.11 7.02
C MET A 116 -0.70 -2.65 7.02
N ILE A 117 -0.62 -2.06 8.20
CA ILE A 117 -0.07 -0.72 8.42
C ILE A 117 1.14 -0.86 9.32
N THR A 118 2.21 -0.15 8.99
CA THR A 118 3.43 -0.23 9.79
C THR A 118 3.96 1.14 10.17
N GLY A 119 4.78 1.20 11.21
CA GLY A 119 5.47 2.40 11.64
C GLY A 119 6.70 2.11 12.48
N GLY A 120 7.61 3.05 12.56
CA GLY A 120 8.75 3.04 13.47
C GLY A 120 8.52 4.00 14.64
N THR A 121 8.93 3.62 15.85
CA THR A 121 8.72 4.49 17.03
C THR A 121 9.64 5.72 17.06
N GLN A 122 10.66 5.75 16.22
CA GLN A 122 11.59 6.88 16.05
C GLN A 122 11.57 7.43 14.62
N ASP A 123 10.45 7.22 13.90
CA ASP A 123 10.25 7.82 12.59
C ASP A 123 10.18 9.35 12.72
N ASP A 124 11.22 10.02 12.22
CA ASP A 124 11.43 11.47 12.29
C ASP A 124 10.95 12.21 11.02
N VAL A 125 10.43 11.50 10.05
CA VAL A 125 9.92 12.05 8.78
C VAL A 125 8.39 12.18 8.79
N VAL A 126 7.68 11.08 9.01
CA VAL A 126 6.20 11.09 9.05
C VAL A 126 5.65 10.98 10.47
N GLY A 127 6.48 10.53 11.41
CA GLY A 127 6.10 10.30 12.80
C GLY A 127 5.19 9.07 12.96
N LEU A 128 5.30 8.38 14.09
CA LEU A 128 4.44 7.22 14.37
C LEU A 128 2.95 7.57 14.42
N ASN A 129 2.61 8.79 14.83
CA ASN A 129 1.23 9.28 14.92
C ASN A 129 0.48 9.26 13.58
N THR A 130 1.18 9.36 12.46
CA THR A 130 0.57 9.31 11.12
C THR A 130 0.00 7.91 10.81
N PRO A 131 0.82 6.83 10.78
CA PRO A 131 0.30 5.48 10.58
C PRO A 131 -0.64 5.01 11.71
N GLU A 132 -0.41 5.45 12.96
CA GLU A 132 -1.31 5.19 14.09
C GLU A 132 -2.70 5.81 13.86
N GLY A 133 -2.78 6.99 13.24
CA GLY A 133 -4.04 7.61 12.84
C GLY A 133 -4.82 6.74 11.86
N TYR A 134 -4.16 6.12 10.89
CA TYR A 134 -4.79 5.17 9.96
C TYR A 134 -5.23 3.89 10.64
N HIS A 135 -4.38 3.32 11.49
CA HIS A 135 -4.72 2.18 12.35
C HIS A 135 -6.00 2.45 13.17
N ASN A 136 -6.05 3.62 13.83
CA ASN A 136 -7.21 4.02 14.63
C ASN A 136 -8.50 4.19 13.79
N ASN A 137 -8.38 4.66 12.55
CA ASN A 137 -9.53 4.77 11.64
C ASN A 137 -10.09 3.39 11.28
N PHE A 138 -9.26 2.41 10.97
CA PHE A 138 -9.70 1.04 10.72
C PHE A 138 -10.30 0.40 11.98
N ASN A 139 -9.69 0.57 13.15
CA ASN A 139 -10.25 0.10 14.42
C ASN A 139 -11.64 0.67 14.69
N LYS A 140 -11.82 1.98 14.50
CA LYS A 140 -13.10 2.66 14.68
C LYS A 140 -14.21 2.09 13.77
N ASN A 141 -13.84 1.63 12.59
CA ASN A 141 -14.77 1.03 11.63
C ASN A 141 -14.87 -0.51 11.74
N GLY A 142 -14.19 -1.12 12.72
CA GLY A 142 -14.22 -2.57 12.93
C GLY A 142 -13.53 -3.38 11.83
N VAL A 143 -12.60 -2.79 11.08
CA VAL A 143 -11.89 -3.45 9.98
C VAL A 143 -10.69 -4.21 10.54
N PRO A 144 -10.63 -5.55 10.36
CA PRO A 144 -9.45 -6.34 10.72
C PRO A 144 -8.23 -5.89 9.92
N HIS A 145 -7.13 -5.68 10.61
CA HIS A 145 -5.85 -5.31 9.97
C HIS A 145 -4.68 -5.63 10.89
N VAL A 146 -3.49 -5.71 10.32
CA VAL A 146 -2.23 -5.88 11.05
C VAL A 146 -1.63 -4.50 11.32
N TRP A 147 -1.38 -4.22 12.60
CA TRP A 147 -0.61 -3.07 13.04
C TRP A 147 0.79 -3.54 13.47
N HIS A 148 1.81 -3.21 12.68
CA HIS A 148 3.18 -3.65 12.91
C HIS A 148 4.09 -2.46 13.21
N VAL A 149 4.60 -2.39 14.44
CA VAL A 149 5.48 -1.31 14.92
C VAL A 149 6.86 -1.85 15.20
N VAL A 150 7.87 -1.23 14.62
CA VAL A 150 9.28 -1.52 14.92
C VAL A 150 9.76 -0.58 16.00
N GLN A 151 10.12 -1.16 17.15
CA GLN A 151 10.69 -0.39 18.26
C GLN A 151 12.05 0.18 17.88
N ASN A 152 12.25 1.48 18.10
CA ASN A 152 13.41 2.26 17.70
C ASN A 152 13.62 2.33 16.17
N GLY A 153 12.64 1.90 15.36
CA GLY A 153 12.69 2.03 13.90
C GLY A 153 12.55 3.49 13.47
N HIS A 154 13.39 3.90 12.54
CA HIS A 154 13.33 5.19 11.86
C HIS A 154 12.50 5.10 10.57
N HIS A 155 12.47 6.20 9.78
CA HIS A 155 11.73 6.21 8.52
C HIS A 155 12.47 5.40 7.44
N GLY A 156 12.16 4.14 7.35
CA GLY A 156 12.60 3.25 6.27
C GLY A 156 13.97 2.62 6.42
N ASP A 157 14.92 3.18 7.09
CA ASP A 157 16.32 2.74 7.15
C ASP A 157 16.47 1.25 7.53
N ASP A 158 16.69 0.98 8.79
CA ASP A 158 16.86 -0.37 9.33
C ASP A 158 15.54 -1.12 9.53
N SER A 159 14.44 -0.39 9.63
CA SER A 159 13.10 -0.98 9.87
C SER A 159 12.41 -1.50 8.61
N ILE A 160 12.74 -1.00 7.42
CA ILE A 160 12.04 -1.33 6.17
C ILE A 160 12.08 -2.83 5.84
N HIS A 161 13.19 -3.50 6.11
CA HIS A 161 13.31 -4.95 5.90
C HIS A 161 12.30 -5.73 6.75
N SER A 162 12.12 -5.34 8.02
CA SER A 162 11.14 -5.96 8.92
C SER A 162 9.71 -5.76 8.39
N HIS A 163 9.38 -4.56 7.94
CA HIS A 163 8.07 -4.23 7.41
C HIS A 163 7.76 -5.04 6.14
N ILE A 164 8.67 -5.02 5.15
CA ILE A 164 8.52 -5.77 3.90
C ILE A 164 8.45 -7.27 4.17
N TYR A 165 9.32 -7.78 5.04
CA TYR A 165 9.33 -9.21 5.40
C TYR A 165 7.99 -9.66 5.97
N CYS A 166 7.40 -8.89 6.88
CA CYS A 166 6.09 -9.22 7.45
C CYS A 166 4.99 -9.20 6.37
N PHE A 167 4.99 -8.21 5.49
CA PHE A 167 4.00 -8.13 4.41
C PHE A 167 4.12 -9.29 3.42
N VAL A 168 5.32 -9.54 2.90
CA VAL A 168 5.57 -10.58 1.87
C VAL A 168 5.21 -11.98 2.37
N ARG A 169 5.34 -12.24 3.68
CA ARG A 169 4.90 -13.51 4.27
C ARG A 169 3.39 -13.64 4.41
N GLY A 170 2.68 -12.52 4.47
CA GLY A 170 1.23 -12.49 4.63
C GLY A 170 0.44 -12.51 3.33
N VAL A 171 1.09 -12.18 2.19
CA VAL A 171 0.38 -12.10 0.92
C VAL A 171 0.14 -13.49 0.29
N PHE A 172 -0.93 -13.62 -0.47
CA PHE A 172 -1.31 -14.81 -1.24
C PHE A 172 -1.53 -16.07 -0.38
N GLN A 173 -1.91 -15.90 0.89
CA GLN A 173 -2.20 -16.99 1.81
C GLN A 173 -3.70 -17.32 1.93
N ALA A 174 -4.59 -16.46 1.41
CA ALA A 174 -6.04 -16.58 1.58
C ALA A 174 -6.70 -17.73 0.80
N THR A 175 -5.96 -18.43 -0.03
CA THR A 175 -6.48 -19.49 -0.92
C THR A 175 -6.12 -20.91 -0.47
N GLU A 176 -5.62 -21.07 0.77
CA GLU A 176 -5.34 -22.39 1.36
C GLU A 176 -6.37 -22.83 2.38
#